data_0f1cd5f5d85f9e2cd7d01dee2d640c57
#
_entry.id   0f1cd5f5d85f9e2cd7d01dee2d640c57
#
_cell.length_a   1.000
_cell.length_b   1.000
_cell.length_c   1.000
_cell.angle_alpha   90.00
_cell.angle_beta   90.00
_cell.angle_gamma   90.00
#
_symmetry.space_group_name_H-M   'P 1'
#
loop_
_entity.id
_entity.type
_entity.pdbx_description
1 polymer ?
#
loop_
_entity_poly.entity_id
_entity_poly.type
_entity_poly.pdbx_seq_one_letter_code
_entity_poly.pdbx_strand_id
1 'polypeptide(L)'
;MPDAVHDSADELQCIETFCNEFVGFVRITMRDGSQGWGQVSTYHSDITCQVLHRQVAPWTLGANTADLDDLLQLVMEREHKFPGSYLRRAMAGLDTAIWDMRGRRAEQPVCTLLGGSPGLQRVYASSMKRDITPEQEAERILRLRDENGYTAFKFRVGAECGRDQDEWPGRTEAIIPAIRQAVGDEMQLLADGNSCYSAARAIEVGRLLEAHGVGHFEEPCPYWEMQQTAEVTAALSIDVTGGEQDCHIADFQRMLDEHVVNVIQPDVCYLGGISRCLQVAELAATAGIPVTPHCANLSLVTLFTAHLLRALPNAGPYLEFSIEGEDYYPWQQHLFTHDPYQIKDGHLRVEDVPGWGIEPHPEWLARSTYTTSTHNS
;
A
#
# COMPACT_ATOMS: atom_id res chain seq x y z
N MET A 1 18.38 7.72 -36.23
CA MET A 1 17.05 8.13 -35.71
C MET A 1 17.20 9.59 -35.38
N PRO A 2 16.26 10.49 -35.70
CA PRO A 2 16.40 11.88 -35.33
C PRO A 2 16.33 11.94 -33.82
N ASP A 3 17.26 12.70 -33.21
CA ASP A 3 17.27 13.00 -31.79
C ASP A 3 15.91 13.55 -31.40
N ALA A 4 15.16 12.80 -30.58
CA ALA A 4 13.97 13.35 -29.94
C ALA A 4 14.45 14.57 -29.15
N VAL A 5 13.91 15.74 -29.46
CA VAL A 5 14.12 16.95 -28.67
C VAL A 5 13.53 16.64 -27.30
N HIS A 6 14.35 16.14 -26.38
CA HIS A 6 13.95 15.97 -24.99
C HIS A 6 13.61 17.35 -24.43
N ASP A 7 12.37 17.50 -24.01
CA ASP A 7 11.95 18.72 -23.33
C ASP A 7 12.79 18.84 -22.05
N SER A 8 13.61 19.87 -21.96
CA SER A 8 14.47 20.10 -20.81
C SER A 8 13.69 20.36 -19.53
N ALA A 9 12.38 20.63 -19.64
CA ALA A 9 11.49 20.81 -18.50
C ALA A 9 11.35 19.53 -17.66
N ASP A 10 11.45 18.34 -18.28
CA ASP A 10 11.32 17.05 -17.61
C ASP A 10 12.63 16.52 -16.99
N GLU A 11 13.68 17.34 -16.90
CA GLU A 11 14.95 16.97 -16.29
C GLU A 11 14.90 17.15 -14.76
N LEU A 12 15.20 16.08 -14.01
CA LEU A 12 15.21 16.09 -12.55
C LEU A 12 16.42 16.83 -12.00
N GLN A 13 16.24 17.90 -11.25
CA GLN A 13 17.30 18.74 -10.74
C GLN A 13 17.64 18.49 -9.27
N CYS A 14 16.62 18.18 -8.45
CA CYS A 14 16.81 18.04 -7.02
C CYS A 14 15.90 16.97 -6.44
N ILE A 15 16.42 16.23 -5.49
CA ILE A 15 15.68 15.31 -4.63
C ILE A 15 15.96 15.71 -3.18
N GLU A 16 14.92 15.99 -2.44
CA GLU A 16 14.97 16.32 -1.01
C GLU A 16 14.18 15.30 -0.22
N THR A 17 14.66 14.91 0.94
CA THR A 17 13.93 14.06 1.87
C THR A 17 13.80 14.72 3.22
N PHE A 18 12.64 14.49 3.83
CA PHE A 18 12.26 14.92 5.17
C PHE A 18 11.80 13.68 5.91
N CYS A 19 12.59 13.17 6.86
CA CYS A 19 12.28 11.87 7.46
C CYS A 19 12.51 11.81 8.97
N ASN A 20 11.81 10.87 9.58
CA ASN A 20 12.12 10.24 10.86
C ASN A 20 12.16 8.72 10.64
N GLU A 21 12.18 7.92 11.71
CA GLU A 21 12.19 6.45 11.56
C GLU A 21 10.91 5.87 10.95
N PHE A 22 9.78 6.59 11.03
CA PHE A 22 8.47 6.10 10.59
C PHE A 22 8.05 6.60 9.21
N VAL A 23 8.29 7.87 8.91
CA VAL A 23 7.84 8.52 7.66
C VAL A 23 8.99 9.24 6.99
N GLY A 24 9.07 9.11 5.67
CA GLY A 24 10.03 9.83 4.84
C GLY A 24 9.34 10.45 3.62
N PHE A 25 9.00 11.74 3.70
CA PHE A 25 8.51 12.50 2.55
C PHE A 25 9.66 12.82 1.60
N VAL A 26 9.35 12.77 0.31
CA VAL A 26 10.26 13.09 -0.78
C VAL A 26 9.70 14.28 -1.54
N ARG A 27 10.51 15.32 -1.73
CA ARG A 27 10.21 16.41 -2.65
C ARG A 27 11.18 16.38 -3.81
N ILE A 28 10.66 16.44 -5.01
CA ILE A 28 11.48 16.62 -6.21
C ILE A 28 11.30 18.04 -6.77
N THR A 29 12.35 18.52 -7.45
CA THR A 29 12.31 19.76 -8.23
C THR A 29 12.85 19.48 -9.62
N MET A 30 12.07 19.85 -10.62
CA MET A 30 12.43 19.72 -12.03
C MET A 30 13.19 20.96 -12.51
N ARG A 31 13.79 20.90 -13.72
CA ARG A 31 14.55 22.01 -14.30
C ARG A 31 13.73 23.28 -14.53
N ASP A 32 12.44 23.15 -14.81
CA ASP A 32 11.52 24.28 -14.94
C ASP A 32 11.05 24.86 -13.60
N GLY A 33 11.48 24.28 -12.48
CA GLY A 33 11.11 24.66 -11.12
C GLY A 33 9.83 23.99 -10.60
N SER A 34 9.14 23.19 -11.40
CA SER A 34 7.97 22.44 -10.91
C SER A 34 8.39 21.39 -9.87
N GLN A 35 7.50 21.15 -8.91
CA GLN A 35 7.75 20.28 -7.76
C GLN A 35 6.64 19.25 -7.60
N GLY A 36 6.99 18.15 -6.94
CA GLY A 36 6.04 17.13 -6.51
C GLY A 36 6.46 16.48 -5.21
N TRP A 37 5.47 15.98 -4.48
CA TRP A 37 5.64 15.26 -3.23
C TRP A 37 5.38 13.77 -3.39
N GLY A 38 6.22 12.97 -2.79
CA GLY A 38 6.09 11.52 -2.67
C GLY A 38 6.48 11.05 -1.28
N GLN A 39 6.52 9.75 -1.10
CA GLN A 39 6.89 9.12 0.17
C GLN A 39 7.61 7.80 -0.08
N VAL A 40 8.70 7.57 0.64
CA VAL A 40 9.27 6.22 0.78
C VAL A 40 8.39 5.38 1.72
N SER A 41 8.63 4.06 1.79
CA SER A 41 7.82 3.23 2.70
C SER A 41 7.95 3.70 4.15
N THR A 42 6.89 3.48 4.92
CA THR A 42 6.92 3.65 6.37
C THR A 42 7.84 2.63 7.05
N TYR A 43 8.24 2.92 8.27
CA TYR A 43 9.22 2.18 9.09
C TYR A 43 10.62 2.09 8.47
N HIS A 44 11.63 2.36 9.25
CA HIS A 44 13.01 2.51 8.78
C HIS A 44 13.13 3.47 7.60
N SER A 45 12.27 4.51 7.62
CA SER A 45 12.21 5.51 6.54
C SER A 45 13.49 6.31 6.44
N ASP A 46 14.17 6.55 7.56
CA ASP A 46 15.49 7.16 7.64
C ASP A 46 16.54 6.35 6.84
N ILE A 47 16.55 5.01 6.99
CA ILE A 47 17.42 4.12 6.20
C ILE A 47 17.00 4.17 4.73
N THR A 48 15.70 4.11 4.43
CA THR A 48 15.18 4.13 3.06
C THR A 48 15.52 5.45 2.36
N CYS A 49 15.44 6.59 3.05
CA CYS A 49 15.89 7.88 2.53
C CYS A 49 17.39 7.90 2.22
N GLN A 50 18.23 7.26 3.05
CA GLN A 50 19.65 7.11 2.73
C GLN A 50 19.87 6.27 1.47
N VAL A 51 19.11 5.20 1.28
CA VAL A 51 19.14 4.39 0.05
C VAL A 51 18.73 5.24 -1.16
N LEU A 52 17.69 6.07 -1.03
CA LEU A 52 17.27 6.97 -2.11
C LEU A 52 18.39 7.91 -2.53
N HIS A 53 19.07 8.58 -1.60
CA HIS A 53 20.18 9.49 -1.89
C HIS A 53 21.44 8.79 -2.40
N ARG A 54 21.69 7.54 -1.99
CA ARG A 54 22.93 6.81 -2.31
C ARG A 54 22.82 5.90 -3.52
N GLN A 55 21.64 5.36 -3.81
CA GLN A 55 21.42 4.36 -4.86
C GLN A 55 20.46 4.82 -5.97
N VAL A 56 19.51 5.72 -5.68
CA VAL A 56 18.55 6.19 -6.69
C VAL A 56 19.00 7.52 -7.29
N ALA A 57 19.28 8.51 -6.46
CA ALA A 57 19.62 9.87 -6.89
C ALA A 57 20.82 9.93 -7.87
N PRO A 58 21.89 9.14 -7.73
CA PRO A 58 23.03 9.20 -8.67
C PRO A 58 22.69 8.83 -10.11
N TRP A 59 21.63 8.06 -10.33
CA TRP A 59 21.20 7.58 -11.64
C TRP A 59 20.02 8.37 -12.23
N THR A 60 19.36 9.17 -11.40
CA THR A 60 18.13 9.87 -11.78
C THR A 60 18.27 11.38 -11.85
N LEU A 61 19.21 11.97 -11.10
CA LEU A 61 19.51 13.39 -11.20
C LEU A 61 20.12 13.74 -12.57
N GLY A 62 19.57 14.77 -13.22
CA GLY A 62 19.91 15.16 -14.59
C GLY A 62 19.23 14.29 -15.66
N ALA A 63 18.53 13.23 -15.29
CA ALA A 63 17.80 12.40 -16.23
C ALA A 63 16.43 13.02 -16.59
N ASN A 64 15.96 12.70 -17.79
CA ASN A 64 14.61 13.01 -18.23
C ASN A 64 13.63 12.00 -17.59
N THR A 65 12.55 12.48 -17.00
CA THR A 65 11.55 11.67 -16.32
C THR A 65 10.33 11.34 -17.18
N ALA A 66 10.32 11.68 -18.47
CA ALA A 66 9.19 11.42 -19.38
C ALA A 66 8.88 9.93 -19.47
N ASP A 67 9.90 9.09 -19.62
CA ASP A 67 9.81 7.63 -19.52
C ASP A 67 10.26 7.18 -18.12
N LEU A 68 9.28 7.11 -17.23
CA LEU A 68 9.54 6.78 -15.82
C LEU A 68 9.86 5.28 -15.65
N ASP A 69 9.25 4.42 -16.43
CA ASP A 69 9.49 2.97 -16.35
C ASP A 69 10.93 2.63 -16.74
N ASP A 70 11.43 3.19 -17.86
CA ASP A 70 12.82 3.03 -18.28
C ASP A 70 13.81 3.62 -17.25
N LEU A 71 13.47 4.75 -16.63
CA LEU A 71 14.30 5.37 -15.59
C LEU A 71 14.41 4.49 -14.34
N LEU A 72 13.29 3.94 -13.89
CA LEU A 72 13.26 3.03 -12.74
C LEU A 72 13.97 1.69 -13.06
N GLN A 73 13.81 1.19 -14.28
CA GLN A 73 14.54 0.01 -14.75
C GLN A 73 16.05 0.25 -14.76
N LEU A 74 16.49 1.41 -15.26
CA LEU A 74 17.92 1.81 -15.20
C LEU A 74 18.48 1.78 -13.79
N VAL A 75 17.76 2.32 -12.80
CA VAL A 75 18.18 2.27 -11.39
C VAL A 75 18.38 0.82 -10.93
N MET A 76 17.44 -0.08 -11.24
CA MET A 76 17.54 -1.49 -10.85
C MET A 76 18.74 -2.19 -11.50
N GLU A 77 19.04 -1.89 -12.76
CA GLU A 77 20.18 -2.45 -13.48
C GLU A 77 21.51 -1.95 -12.92
N ARG A 78 21.62 -0.67 -12.60
CA ARG A 78 22.82 -0.06 -12.02
C ARG A 78 23.10 -0.56 -10.62
N GLU A 79 22.05 -0.79 -9.84
CA GLU A 79 22.11 -1.27 -8.45
C GLU A 79 21.97 -2.80 -8.33
N HIS A 80 22.22 -3.55 -9.40
CA HIS A 80 22.02 -5.01 -9.46
C HIS A 80 22.77 -5.80 -8.38
N LYS A 81 23.79 -5.24 -7.75
CA LYS A 81 24.52 -5.89 -6.63
C LYS A 81 23.81 -5.73 -5.28
N PHE A 82 22.86 -4.79 -5.18
CA PHE A 82 22.11 -4.48 -3.96
C PHE A 82 20.59 -4.41 -4.24
N PRO A 83 19.99 -5.49 -4.80
CA PRO A 83 18.63 -5.44 -5.35
C PRO A 83 17.53 -5.54 -4.29
N GLY A 84 17.87 -5.50 -3.01
CA GLY A 84 16.95 -5.75 -1.90
C GLY A 84 15.73 -4.82 -1.84
N SER A 85 14.80 -5.12 -0.93
CA SER A 85 13.53 -4.40 -0.77
C SER A 85 13.70 -2.89 -0.51
N TYR A 86 14.75 -2.48 0.19
CA TYR A 86 15.03 -1.07 0.45
C TYR A 86 15.21 -0.24 -0.83
N LEU A 87 15.82 -0.80 -1.87
CA LEU A 87 15.93 -0.12 -3.16
C LEU A 87 14.53 0.19 -3.75
N ARG A 88 13.61 -0.78 -3.71
CA ARG A 88 12.23 -0.60 -4.21
C ARG A 88 11.48 0.43 -3.38
N ARG A 89 11.59 0.34 -2.06
CA ARG A 89 10.98 1.30 -1.13
C ARG A 89 11.50 2.74 -1.34
N ALA A 90 12.77 2.89 -1.69
CA ALA A 90 13.36 4.18 -2.05
C ALA A 90 12.87 4.69 -3.42
N MET A 91 12.78 3.79 -4.43
CA MET A 91 12.26 4.12 -5.76
C MET A 91 10.81 4.62 -5.69
N ALA A 92 9.99 4.06 -4.78
CA ALA A 92 8.62 4.52 -4.57
C ALA A 92 8.54 6.01 -4.23
N GLY A 93 9.50 6.52 -3.43
CA GLY A 93 9.57 7.94 -3.10
C GLY A 93 9.75 8.84 -4.32
N LEU A 94 10.59 8.43 -5.26
CA LEU A 94 10.81 9.15 -6.51
C LEU A 94 9.60 9.02 -7.45
N ASP A 95 9.11 7.81 -7.66
CA ASP A 95 7.98 7.53 -8.54
C ASP A 95 6.75 8.34 -8.15
N THR A 96 6.34 8.25 -6.87
CA THR A 96 5.16 8.94 -6.36
C THR A 96 5.31 10.46 -6.39
N ALA A 97 6.52 10.98 -6.20
CA ALA A 97 6.78 12.42 -6.33
C ALA A 97 6.68 12.90 -7.80
N ILE A 98 7.13 12.09 -8.76
CA ILE A 98 6.98 12.39 -10.19
C ILE A 98 5.50 12.39 -10.60
N TRP A 99 4.70 11.44 -10.11
CA TRP A 99 3.26 11.43 -10.37
C TRP A 99 2.54 12.65 -9.80
N ASP A 100 2.90 13.10 -8.60
CA ASP A 100 2.37 14.35 -8.03
C ASP A 100 2.73 15.57 -8.89
N MET A 101 4.01 15.69 -9.26
CA MET A 101 4.49 16.77 -10.13
C MET A 101 3.73 16.81 -11.47
N ARG A 102 3.56 15.66 -12.11
CA ARG A 102 2.76 15.54 -13.35
C ARG A 102 1.32 15.99 -13.16
N GLY A 103 0.68 15.58 -12.05
CA GLY A 103 -0.67 15.99 -11.70
C GLY A 103 -0.79 17.48 -11.49
N ARG A 104 0.15 18.07 -10.77
CA ARG A 104 0.22 19.51 -10.54
C ARG A 104 0.43 20.32 -11.83
N ARG A 105 1.34 19.88 -12.71
CA ARG A 105 1.54 20.52 -14.03
C ARG A 105 0.30 20.44 -14.92
N ALA A 106 -0.38 19.29 -14.91
CA ALA A 106 -1.58 19.06 -15.71
C ALA A 106 -2.85 19.69 -15.08
N GLU A 107 -2.74 20.26 -13.88
CA GLU A 107 -3.90 20.72 -13.08
C GLU A 107 -4.96 19.62 -12.90
N GLN A 108 -4.53 18.37 -12.68
CA GLN A 108 -5.40 17.20 -12.55
C GLN A 108 -4.98 16.32 -11.37
N PRO A 109 -5.92 15.62 -10.71
CA PRO A 109 -5.59 14.59 -9.73
C PRO A 109 -4.88 13.40 -10.41
N VAL A 110 -3.99 12.74 -9.68
CA VAL A 110 -3.21 11.62 -10.24
C VAL A 110 -4.12 10.53 -10.79
N CYS A 111 -5.23 10.19 -10.15
CA CYS A 111 -6.15 9.17 -10.67
C CYS A 111 -6.67 9.50 -12.09
N THR A 112 -6.84 10.78 -12.44
CA THR A 112 -7.24 11.20 -13.79
C THR A 112 -6.12 10.97 -14.80
N LEU A 113 -4.87 11.27 -14.44
CA LEU A 113 -3.71 10.96 -15.30
C LEU A 113 -3.56 9.46 -15.56
N LEU A 114 -3.98 8.64 -14.60
CA LEU A 114 -3.99 7.18 -14.70
C LEU A 114 -5.19 6.63 -15.50
N GLY A 115 -6.06 7.50 -16.03
CA GLY A 115 -7.22 7.11 -16.83
C GLY A 115 -8.50 6.87 -16.03
N GLY A 116 -8.49 7.15 -14.73
CA GLY A 116 -9.63 7.06 -13.84
C GLY A 116 -10.33 8.40 -13.61
N SER A 117 -10.99 8.53 -12.47
CA SER A 117 -11.69 9.77 -12.09
C SER A 117 -11.76 9.93 -10.57
N PRO A 118 -11.71 11.17 -10.03
CA PRO A 118 -11.94 11.43 -8.61
C PRO A 118 -13.35 11.00 -8.17
N GLY A 119 -13.59 10.93 -6.86
CA GLY A 119 -14.89 10.56 -6.34
C GLY A 119 -14.82 9.66 -5.10
N LEU A 120 -15.94 9.02 -4.77
CA LEU A 120 -16.06 8.17 -3.59
C LEU A 120 -15.41 6.80 -3.83
N GLN A 121 -14.53 6.40 -2.92
CA GLN A 121 -13.91 5.09 -2.86
C GLN A 121 -14.44 4.34 -1.62
N ARG A 122 -15.06 3.18 -1.82
CA ARG A 122 -15.49 2.33 -0.70
C ARG A 122 -14.27 1.86 0.09
N VAL A 123 -14.41 1.82 1.41
CA VAL A 123 -13.34 1.36 2.30
C VAL A 123 -13.79 0.20 3.18
N TYR A 124 -12.86 -0.70 3.53
CA TYR A 124 -13.06 -1.57 4.68
C TYR A 124 -12.26 -1.05 5.87
N ALA A 125 -12.84 -1.16 7.07
CA ALA A 125 -12.17 -0.85 8.31
C ALA A 125 -11.13 -1.94 8.61
N SER A 126 -9.85 -1.59 8.65
CA SER A 126 -8.75 -2.54 8.89
C SER A 126 -8.21 -2.39 10.31
N SER A 127 -8.46 -3.40 11.15
CA SER A 127 -7.88 -3.51 12.50
C SER A 127 -6.48 -4.10 12.43
N MET A 128 -5.54 -3.47 13.15
CA MET A 128 -4.17 -3.98 13.33
C MET A 128 -3.99 -4.71 14.66
N LYS A 129 -4.99 -4.62 15.56
CA LYS A 129 -4.85 -5.08 16.94
C LYS A 129 -5.00 -6.59 17.08
N ARG A 130 -4.06 -7.20 17.80
CA ARG A 130 -4.09 -8.58 18.28
C ARG A 130 -4.24 -8.66 19.80
N ASP A 131 -3.83 -7.62 20.52
CA ASP A 131 -3.88 -7.46 21.98
C ASP A 131 -5.28 -7.06 22.51
N ILE A 132 -6.31 -7.22 21.69
CA ILE A 132 -7.71 -6.89 21.98
C ILE A 132 -8.54 -8.18 22.10
N THR A 133 -9.48 -8.23 23.06
CA THR A 133 -10.35 -9.40 23.21
C THR A 133 -11.40 -9.48 22.08
N PRO A 134 -11.94 -10.67 21.78
CA PRO A 134 -13.01 -10.83 20.80
C PRO A 134 -14.20 -9.90 21.03
N GLU A 135 -14.61 -9.71 22.28
CA GLU A 135 -15.74 -8.86 22.66
C GLU A 135 -15.43 -7.38 22.43
N GLN A 136 -14.23 -6.94 22.81
CA GLN A 136 -13.80 -5.55 22.60
C GLN A 136 -13.68 -5.22 21.12
N GLU A 137 -13.18 -6.18 20.30
CA GLU A 137 -13.10 -5.98 18.86
C GLU A 137 -14.50 -5.93 18.24
N ALA A 138 -15.41 -6.79 18.67
CA ALA A 138 -16.81 -6.76 18.24
C ALA A 138 -17.51 -5.43 18.58
N GLU A 139 -17.32 -4.91 19.79
CA GLU A 139 -17.84 -3.60 20.19
C GLU A 139 -17.24 -2.47 19.33
N ARG A 140 -15.95 -2.53 19.04
CA ARG A 140 -15.26 -1.56 18.19
C ARG A 140 -15.83 -1.54 16.78
N ILE A 141 -16.07 -2.70 16.18
CA ILE A 141 -16.68 -2.83 14.84
C ILE A 141 -18.07 -2.20 14.82
N LEU A 142 -18.92 -2.55 15.79
CA LEU A 142 -20.28 -2.02 15.88
C LEU A 142 -20.29 -0.50 15.95
N ARG A 143 -19.44 0.08 16.81
CA ARG A 143 -19.30 1.52 16.92
C ARG A 143 -18.88 2.17 15.59
N LEU A 144 -17.85 1.64 14.91
CA LEU A 144 -17.36 2.17 13.65
C LEU A 144 -18.39 2.02 12.52
N ARG A 145 -19.14 0.94 12.48
CA ARG A 145 -20.27 0.77 11.59
C ARG A 145 -21.30 1.89 11.78
N ASP A 146 -21.69 2.15 13.02
CA ASP A 146 -22.75 3.10 13.35
C ASP A 146 -22.31 4.56 13.20
N GLU A 147 -21.03 4.87 13.47
CA GLU A 147 -20.46 6.22 13.36
C GLU A 147 -20.04 6.58 11.93
N ASN A 148 -19.44 5.65 11.17
CA ASN A 148 -18.78 5.92 9.89
C ASN A 148 -19.42 5.21 8.70
N GLY A 149 -20.39 4.30 8.94
CA GLY A 149 -21.10 3.58 7.88
C GLY A 149 -20.29 2.47 7.19
N TYR A 150 -19.28 1.90 7.86
CA TYR A 150 -18.53 0.77 7.31
C TYR A 150 -19.44 -0.43 7.04
N THR A 151 -19.24 -1.06 5.90
CA THR A 151 -19.96 -2.29 5.47
C THR A 151 -19.02 -3.50 5.35
N ALA A 152 -17.74 -3.29 5.54
CA ALA A 152 -16.70 -4.33 5.52
C ALA A 152 -15.65 -4.07 6.61
N PHE A 153 -15.14 -5.15 7.21
CA PHE A 153 -14.20 -5.07 8.32
C PHE A 153 -13.18 -6.21 8.25
N LYS A 154 -11.89 -5.87 8.42
CA LYS A 154 -10.78 -6.82 8.53
C LYS A 154 -10.29 -6.91 9.97
N PHE A 155 -10.15 -8.13 10.49
CA PHE A 155 -9.62 -8.41 11.81
C PHE A 155 -8.45 -9.40 11.75
N ARG A 156 -7.64 -9.44 12.79
CA ARG A 156 -6.45 -10.27 12.85
C ARG A 156 -6.72 -11.63 13.48
N VAL A 157 -6.13 -12.67 12.90
CA VAL A 157 -6.09 -14.04 13.43
C VAL A 157 -4.63 -14.48 13.57
N GLY A 158 -4.35 -15.40 14.51
CA GLY A 158 -2.98 -15.82 14.81
C GLY A 158 -2.10 -14.72 15.39
N ALA A 159 -0.86 -15.04 15.69
CA ALA A 159 0.19 -14.07 15.97
C ALA A 159 0.94 -13.73 14.68
N GLU A 160 1.48 -12.51 14.55
CA GLU A 160 2.27 -12.11 13.39
C GLU A 160 3.51 -13.02 13.23
N CYS A 161 3.67 -13.62 12.03
CA CYS A 161 4.70 -14.65 11.77
C CYS A 161 4.76 -15.75 12.85
N GLY A 162 3.61 -16.14 13.39
CA GLY A 162 3.46 -16.84 14.66
C GLY A 162 3.82 -18.32 14.66
N ARG A 163 4.13 -18.94 13.51
CA ARG A 163 4.49 -20.38 13.40
C ARG A 163 3.44 -21.27 14.05
N ASP A 164 2.19 -21.12 13.62
CA ASP A 164 0.98 -21.77 14.13
C ASP A 164 0.58 -21.35 15.57
N GLN A 165 1.25 -20.35 16.16
CA GLN A 165 0.87 -19.83 17.47
C GLN A 165 -0.18 -18.75 17.34
N ASP A 166 -1.09 -18.69 18.28
CA ASP A 166 -2.04 -17.59 18.43
C ASP A 166 -1.47 -16.51 19.35
N GLU A 167 -2.00 -15.30 19.35
CA GLU A 167 -1.59 -14.22 20.27
C GLU A 167 -1.72 -14.64 21.74
N TRP A 168 -2.80 -15.36 22.04
CA TRP A 168 -2.95 -16.19 23.22
C TRP A 168 -3.79 -17.43 22.86
N PRO A 169 -3.67 -18.53 23.60
CA PRO A 169 -4.33 -19.79 23.24
C PRO A 169 -5.84 -19.64 23.03
N GLY A 170 -6.33 -20.01 21.84
CA GLY A 170 -7.75 -20.03 21.52
C GLY A 170 -8.37 -18.70 21.10
N ARG A 171 -7.57 -17.63 20.92
CA ARG A 171 -8.08 -16.33 20.47
C ARG A 171 -8.71 -16.43 19.08
N THR A 172 -8.04 -17.09 18.14
CA THR A 172 -8.53 -17.23 16.76
C THR A 172 -9.88 -17.93 16.71
N GLU A 173 -10.05 -19.02 17.45
CA GLU A 173 -11.31 -19.76 17.53
C GLU A 173 -12.43 -18.95 18.22
N ALA A 174 -12.08 -18.05 19.11
CA ALA A 174 -13.03 -17.20 19.83
C ALA A 174 -13.46 -15.96 19.03
N ILE A 175 -12.51 -15.28 18.36
CA ILE A 175 -12.79 -13.99 17.70
C ILE A 175 -13.66 -14.16 16.45
N ILE A 176 -13.49 -15.21 15.67
CA ILE A 176 -14.23 -15.44 14.43
C ILE A 176 -15.76 -15.51 14.69
N PRO A 177 -16.27 -16.41 15.55
CA PRO A 177 -17.69 -16.46 15.85
C PRO A 177 -18.17 -15.21 16.60
N ALA A 178 -17.37 -14.62 17.50
CA ALA A 178 -17.79 -13.45 18.27
C ALA A 178 -18.07 -12.25 17.36
N ILE A 179 -17.18 -11.96 16.41
CA ILE A 179 -17.39 -10.88 15.44
C ILE A 179 -18.64 -11.15 14.59
N ARG A 180 -18.76 -12.33 13.98
CA ARG A 180 -19.91 -12.66 13.14
C ARG A 180 -21.23 -12.55 13.90
N GLN A 181 -21.27 -13.04 15.14
CA GLN A 181 -22.46 -12.94 15.99
C GLN A 181 -22.82 -11.48 16.28
N ALA A 182 -21.85 -10.62 16.51
CA ALA A 182 -22.08 -9.22 16.83
C ALA A 182 -22.58 -8.42 15.61
N VAL A 183 -21.98 -8.60 14.44
CA VAL A 183 -22.29 -7.77 13.26
C VAL A 183 -23.44 -8.29 12.40
N GLY A 184 -23.88 -9.54 12.62
CA GLY A 184 -24.90 -10.20 11.79
C GLY A 184 -24.35 -10.58 10.40
N ASP A 185 -25.23 -10.95 9.47
CA ASP A 185 -24.85 -11.50 8.16
C ASP A 185 -24.57 -10.42 7.09
N GLU A 186 -24.97 -9.18 7.31
CA GLU A 186 -24.92 -8.10 6.31
C GLU A 186 -23.51 -7.50 6.13
N MET A 187 -22.63 -7.60 7.15
CA MET A 187 -21.30 -7.07 7.09
C MET A 187 -20.33 -8.04 6.43
N GLN A 188 -19.56 -7.57 5.47
CA GLN A 188 -18.45 -8.33 4.90
C GLN A 188 -17.30 -8.40 5.91
N LEU A 189 -16.81 -9.61 6.15
CA LEU A 189 -15.69 -9.85 7.05
C LEU A 189 -14.50 -10.40 6.29
N LEU A 190 -13.33 -9.84 6.63
CA LEU A 190 -12.02 -10.23 6.15
C LEU A 190 -11.16 -10.62 7.35
N ALA A 191 -10.31 -11.61 7.19
CA ALA A 191 -9.37 -12.05 8.22
C ALA A 191 -7.94 -11.96 7.68
N ASP A 192 -7.00 -11.57 8.54
CA ASP A 192 -5.60 -11.45 8.18
C ASP A 192 -4.73 -12.25 9.16
N GLY A 193 -3.97 -13.19 8.60
CA GLY A 193 -3.05 -14.09 9.32
C GLY A 193 -1.65 -13.52 9.47
N ASN A 194 -1.24 -12.53 8.68
CA ASN A 194 0.13 -11.98 8.61
C ASN A 194 1.21 -13.08 8.70
N SER A 195 1.17 -13.99 7.74
CA SER A 195 2.19 -15.05 7.61
C SER A 195 2.26 -16.00 8.82
N CYS A 196 1.14 -16.22 9.53
CA CYS A 196 1.14 -16.97 10.79
C CYS A 196 1.30 -18.48 10.64
N TYR A 197 0.60 -19.08 9.64
CA TYR A 197 0.27 -20.50 9.71
C TYR A 197 1.06 -21.36 8.71
N SER A 198 1.27 -22.64 9.06
CA SER A 198 1.53 -23.70 8.08
C SER A 198 0.27 -23.93 7.21
N ALA A 199 0.42 -24.50 6.01
CA ALA A 199 -0.71 -24.78 5.13
C ALA A 199 -1.81 -25.61 5.84
N ALA A 200 -1.43 -26.64 6.61
CA ALA A 200 -2.37 -27.48 7.34
C ALA A 200 -3.20 -26.66 8.36
N ARG A 201 -2.54 -25.82 9.16
CA ARG A 201 -3.22 -24.99 10.15
C ARG A 201 -4.06 -23.86 9.49
N ALA A 202 -3.54 -23.27 8.42
CA ALA A 202 -4.27 -22.28 7.64
C ALA A 202 -5.56 -22.84 7.05
N ILE A 203 -5.56 -24.08 6.55
CA ILE A 203 -6.77 -24.74 6.06
C ILE A 203 -7.78 -24.95 7.19
N GLU A 204 -7.35 -25.37 8.39
CA GLU A 204 -8.25 -25.49 9.56
C GLU A 204 -8.91 -24.14 9.92
N VAL A 205 -8.10 -23.10 10.04
CA VAL A 205 -8.59 -21.73 10.31
C VAL A 205 -9.51 -21.24 9.18
N GLY A 206 -9.12 -21.46 7.92
CA GLY A 206 -9.90 -21.09 6.74
C GLY A 206 -11.28 -21.77 6.73
N ARG A 207 -11.37 -23.05 7.11
CA ARG A 207 -12.66 -23.75 7.25
C ARG A 207 -13.53 -23.13 8.35
N LEU A 208 -12.92 -22.67 9.43
CA LEU A 208 -13.65 -21.95 10.47
C LEU A 208 -14.15 -20.58 9.96
N LEU A 209 -13.32 -19.86 9.17
CA LEU A 209 -13.71 -18.61 8.51
C LEU A 209 -14.91 -18.83 7.55
N GLU A 210 -14.85 -19.87 6.70
CA GLU A 210 -15.95 -20.27 5.81
C GLU A 210 -17.26 -20.54 6.58
N ALA A 211 -17.18 -21.31 7.66
CA ALA A 211 -18.33 -21.67 8.50
C ALA A 211 -19.02 -20.44 9.14
N HIS A 212 -18.29 -19.31 9.26
CA HIS A 212 -18.79 -18.07 9.83
C HIS A 212 -18.98 -16.97 8.78
N GLY A 213 -18.98 -17.31 7.49
CA GLY A 213 -19.23 -16.37 6.40
C GLY A 213 -18.18 -15.27 6.24
N VAL A 214 -16.93 -15.49 6.69
CA VAL A 214 -15.79 -14.62 6.39
C VAL A 214 -15.33 -14.94 4.97
N GLY A 215 -15.32 -13.95 4.11
CA GLY A 215 -15.11 -14.15 2.67
C GLY A 215 -13.68 -13.99 2.19
N HIS A 216 -12.72 -13.65 3.06
CA HIS A 216 -11.38 -13.26 2.66
C HIS A 216 -10.37 -13.66 3.74
N PHE A 217 -9.27 -14.30 3.32
CA PHE A 217 -8.19 -14.72 4.20
C PHE A 217 -6.84 -14.25 3.65
N GLU A 218 -6.30 -13.20 4.25
CA GLU A 218 -5.08 -12.53 3.86
C GLU A 218 -3.86 -13.17 4.51
N GLU A 219 -2.78 -13.34 3.75
CA GLU A 219 -1.49 -13.88 4.17
C GLU A 219 -1.57 -15.06 5.15
N PRO A 220 -2.28 -16.16 4.81
CA PRO A 220 -2.43 -17.29 5.73
C PRO A 220 -1.09 -17.92 6.10
N CYS A 221 -0.19 -18.08 5.13
CA CYS A 221 1.13 -18.67 5.27
C CYS A 221 2.24 -17.63 5.11
N PRO A 222 3.48 -17.94 5.55
CA PRO A 222 4.63 -17.08 5.32
C PRO A 222 4.73 -16.68 3.85
N TYR A 223 4.82 -15.37 3.56
CA TYR A 223 4.77 -14.85 2.18
C TYR A 223 5.85 -15.47 1.26
N TRP A 224 7.00 -15.89 1.82
CA TRP A 224 8.07 -16.57 1.08
C TRP A 224 7.78 -18.06 0.81
N GLU A 225 6.69 -18.62 1.37
CA GLU A 225 6.25 -20.01 1.19
C GLU A 225 5.03 -20.10 0.25
N MET A 226 5.17 -19.51 -0.95
CA MET A 226 4.06 -19.39 -1.93
C MET A 226 3.31 -20.70 -2.16
N GLN A 227 4.01 -21.85 -2.15
CA GLN A 227 3.37 -23.15 -2.36
C GLN A 227 2.43 -23.55 -1.23
N GLN A 228 2.76 -23.20 0.01
CA GLN A 228 1.84 -23.40 1.12
C GLN A 228 0.57 -22.55 0.96
N THR A 229 0.72 -21.29 0.54
CA THR A 229 -0.43 -20.43 0.25
C THR A 229 -1.27 -21.00 -0.91
N ALA A 230 -0.64 -21.51 -1.97
CA ALA A 230 -1.34 -22.19 -3.07
C ALA A 230 -2.15 -23.42 -2.61
N GLU A 231 -1.60 -24.22 -1.68
CA GLU A 231 -2.32 -25.34 -1.06
C GLU A 231 -3.57 -24.87 -0.30
N VAL A 232 -3.47 -23.75 0.43
CA VAL A 232 -4.60 -23.14 1.15
C VAL A 232 -5.66 -22.64 0.16
N THR A 233 -5.24 -21.94 -0.89
CA THR A 233 -6.12 -21.42 -1.95
C THR A 233 -6.89 -22.55 -2.63
N ALA A 234 -6.22 -23.65 -2.95
CA ALA A 234 -6.85 -24.81 -3.56
C ALA A 234 -7.84 -25.55 -2.63
N ALA A 235 -7.67 -25.42 -1.31
CA ALA A 235 -8.49 -26.12 -0.32
C ALA A 235 -9.72 -25.34 0.13
N LEU A 236 -9.73 -24.02 0.01
CA LEU A 236 -10.78 -23.13 0.53
C LEU A 236 -11.71 -22.65 -0.60
N SER A 237 -12.91 -22.21 -0.24
CA SER A 237 -13.89 -21.58 -1.14
C SER A 237 -13.98 -20.05 -0.95
N ILE A 238 -13.30 -19.50 0.05
CA ILE A 238 -13.16 -18.07 0.27
C ILE A 238 -11.91 -17.56 -0.45
N ASP A 239 -11.86 -16.25 -0.70
CA ASP A 239 -10.69 -15.63 -1.34
C ASP A 239 -9.47 -15.69 -0.43
N VAL A 240 -8.39 -16.31 -0.90
CA VAL A 240 -7.07 -16.21 -0.29
C VAL A 240 -6.32 -15.08 -0.98
N THR A 241 -5.67 -14.20 -0.21
CA THR A 241 -5.09 -12.98 -0.73
C THR A 241 -3.68 -12.74 -0.18
N GLY A 242 -2.88 -11.96 -0.89
CA GLY A 242 -1.51 -11.67 -0.48
C GLY A 242 -0.71 -10.91 -1.52
N GLY A 243 0.57 -10.70 -1.22
CA GLY A 243 1.52 -9.99 -2.09
C GLY A 243 1.98 -8.65 -1.55
N GLU A 244 1.56 -8.24 -0.36
CA GLU A 244 1.95 -6.95 0.23
C GLU A 244 3.46 -6.86 0.50
N GLN A 245 4.09 -7.98 0.87
CA GLN A 245 5.53 -8.02 1.17
C GLN A 245 6.41 -8.17 -0.09
N ASP A 246 5.81 -8.51 -1.24
CA ASP A 246 6.55 -8.79 -2.46
C ASP A 246 6.99 -7.50 -3.15
N CYS A 247 8.24 -7.46 -3.57
CA CYS A 247 8.86 -6.28 -4.18
C CYS A 247 9.40 -6.50 -5.60
N HIS A 248 9.14 -7.68 -6.19
CA HIS A 248 9.51 -8.02 -7.56
C HIS A 248 8.28 -8.38 -8.39
N ILE A 249 8.16 -7.80 -9.59
CA ILE A 249 7.06 -8.12 -10.52
C ILE A 249 7.04 -9.60 -10.89
N ALA A 250 8.21 -10.25 -10.96
CA ALA A 250 8.32 -11.68 -11.23
C ALA A 250 7.66 -12.56 -10.16
N ASP A 251 7.62 -12.12 -8.89
CA ASP A 251 6.93 -12.85 -7.83
C ASP A 251 5.40 -12.79 -8.05
N PHE A 252 4.87 -11.65 -8.46
CA PHE A 252 3.46 -11.53 -8.85
C PHE A 252 3.12 -12.36 -10.08
N GLN A 253 3.98 -12.37 -11.11
CA GLN A 253 3.78 -13.25 -12.26
C GLN A 253 3.70 -14.71 -11.82
N ARG A 254 4.57 -15.13 -10.92
CA ARG A 254 4.58 -16.49 -10.38
C ARG A 254 3.31 -16.77 -9.54
N MET A 255 2.85 -15.82 -8.73
CA MET A 255 1.58 -15.95 -8.00
C MET A 255 0.40 -16.23 -8.93
N LEU A 256 0.37 -15.54 -10.08
CA LEU A 256 -0.67 -15.72 -11.09
C LEU A 256 -0.55 -17.08 -11.80
N ASP A 257 0.65 -17.44 -12.24
CA ASP A 257 0.91 -18.69 -12.98
C ASP A 257 0.61 -19.94 -12.14
N GLU A 258 0.93 -19.89 -10.83
CA GLU A 258 0.75 -20.99 -9.88
C GLU A 258 -0.58 -20.91 -9.11
N HIS A 259 -1.46 -19.93 -9.40
CA HIS A 259 -2.73 -19.71 -8.70
C HIS A 259 -2.57 -19.63 -7.17
N VAL A 260 -1.56 -18.89 -6.72
CA VAL A 260 -1.21 -18.79 -5.29
C VAL A 260 -2.30 -18.06 -4.52
N VAL A 261 -2.93 -17.04 -5.11
CA VAL A 261 -3.96 -16.20 -4.48
C VAL A 261 -5.13 -15.93 -5.44
N ASN A 262 -6.27 -15.55 -4.88
CA ASN A 262 -7.47 -15.13 -5.62
C ASN A 262 -7.53 -13.60 -5.81
N VAL A 263 -6.84 -12.85 -4.97
CA VAL A 263 -6.73 -11.38 -5.03
C VAL A 263 -5.27 -10.99 -4.76
N ILE A 264 -4.72 -10.13 -5.60
CA ILE A 264 -3.35 -9.62 -5.45
C ILE A 264 -3.36 -8.28 -4.69
N GLN A 265 -2.44 -8.14 -3.73
CA GLN A 265 -2.38 -7.00 -2.81
C GLN A 265 -1.00 -6.29 -2.82
N PRO A 266 -0.53 -5.72 -3.95
CA PRO A 266 0.75 -5.00 -3.95
C PRO A 266 0.67 -3.76 -3.06
N ASP A 267 1.75 -3.45 -2.33
CA ASP A 267 1.90 -2.17 -1.64
C ASP A 267 2.66 -1.18 -2.54
N VAL A 268 2.12 0.02 -2.75
CA VAL A 268 2.71 1.05 -3.62
C VAL A 268 4.13 1.41 -3.18
N CYS A 269 4.35 1.52 -1.86
CA CYS A 269 5.66 1.89 -1.33
C CYS A 269 6.65 0.71 -1.29
N TYR A 270 6.17 -0.54 -1.16
CA TYR A 270 7.06 -1.70 -1.08
C TYR A 270 7.49 -2.21 -2.46
N LEU A 271 6.57 -2.15 -3.43
CA LEU A 271 6.84 -2.60 -4.80
C LEU A 271 7.69 -1.59 -5.61
N GLY A 272 7.69 -0.32 -5.24
CA GLY A 272 8.53 0.69 -5.90
C GLY A 272 7.77 1.77 -6.67
N GLY A 273 6.52 2.03 -6.31
CA GLY A 273 5.71 3.14 -6.79
C GLY A 273 4.47 2.74 -7.61
N ILE A 274 3.74 3.74 -8.04
CA ILE A 274 2.53 3.62 -8.87
C ILE A 274 2.83 2.90 -10.19
N SER A 275 3.92 3.28 -10.88
CA SER A 275 4.28 2.71 -12.18
C SER A 275 4.42 1.19 -12.11
N ARG A 276 5.05 0.68 -11.08
CA ARG A 276 5.22 -0.77 -10.89
C ARG A 276 3.93 -1.47 -10.45
N CYS A 277 3.09 -0.79 -9.65
CA CYS A 277 1.76 -1.33 -9.33
C CYS A 277 0.86 -1.44 -10.56
N LEU A 278 0.95 -0.51 -11.51
CA LEU A 278 0.23 -0.58 -12.78
C LEU A 278 0.65 -1.81 -13.61
N GLN A 279 1.97 -2.11 -13.66
CA GLN A 279 2.47 -3.30 -14.35
C GLN A 279 1.91 -4.59 -13.72
N VAL A 280 1.89 -4.69 -12.38
CA VAL A 280 1.28 -5.83 -11.67
C VAL A 280 -0.23 -5.90 -11.93
N ALA A 281 -0.93 -4.77 -11.93
CA ALA A 281 -2.36 -4.73 -12.19
C ALA A 281 -2.70 -5.19 -13.62
N GLU A 282 -1.88 -4.85 -14.61
CA GLU A 282 -2.03 -5.32 -15.99
C GLU A 282 -1.83 -6.85 -16.11
N LEU A 283 -0.80 -7.39 -15.45
CA LEU A 283 -0.59 -8.84 -15.37
C LEU A 283 -1.80 -9.54 -14.74
N ALA A 284 -2.28 -9.02 -13.60
CA ALA A 284 -3.45 -9.55 -12.90
C ALA A 284 -4.74 -9.45 -13.76
N ALA A 285 -4.95 -8.33 -14.47
CA ALA A 285 -6.08 -8.17 -15.38
C ALA A 285 -6.08 -9.20 -16.50
N THR A 286 -4.90 -9.49 -17.06
CA THR A 286 -4.74 -10.52 -18.10
C THR A 286 -5.11 -11.93 -17.57
N ALA A 287 -4.84 -12.20 -16.31
CA ALA A 287 -5.20 -13.44 -15.63
C ALA A 287 -6.65 -13.44 -15.07
N GLY A 288 -7.38 -12.32 -15.19
CA GLY A 288 -8.73 -12.18 -14.63
C GLY A 288 -8.77 -12.06 -13.11
N ILE A 289 -7.67 -11.69 -12.48
CA ILE A 289 -7.51 -11.58 -11.01
C ILE A 289 -7.70 -10.12 -10.57
N PRO A 290 -8.52 -9.84 -9.53
CA PRO A 290 -8.66 -8.50 -8.99
C PRO A 290 -7.42 -8.07 -8.20
N VAL A 291 -7.24 -6.73 -8.11
CA VAL A 291 -6.16 -6.09 -7.36
C VAL A 291 -6.76 -5.22 -6.26
N THR A 292 -6.37 -5.48 -5.02
CA THR A 292 -6.70 -4.66 -3.85
C THR A 292 -5.41 -4.29 -3.13
N PRO A 293 -4.75 -3.17 -3.51
CA PRO A 293 -3.46 -2.83 -2.96
C PRO A 293 -3.52 -2.63 -1.45
N HIS A 294 -2.46 -3.07 -0.76
CA HIS A 294 -2.27 -2.91 0.67
C HIS A 294 -1.97 -1.46 1.06
N CYS A 295 -2.52 -0.98 2.18
CA CYS A 295 -2.14 0.28 2.80
C CYS A 295 -2.54 0.35 4.29
N ALA A 296 -1.68 -0.11 5.18
CA ALA A 296 -1.99 -0.32 6.60
C ALA A 296 -1.88 0.93 7.48
N ASN A 297 -1.63 2.14 6.94
CA ASN A 297 -1.45 3.35 7.75
C ASN A 297 -1.89 4.62 7.02
N LEU A 298 -2.22 5.66 7.77
CA LEU A 298 -2.74 6.94 7.28
C LEU A 298 -1.61 7.95 6.94
N SER A 299 -0.57 7.48 6.22
CA SER A 299 0.41 8.33 5.54
C SER A 299 0.02 8.52 4.07
N LEU A 300 0.89 9.08 3.22
CA LEU A 300 0.57 9.23 1.78
C LEU A 300 0.24 7.90 1.08
N VAL A 301 0.66 6.75 1.60
CA VAL A 301 0.39 5.44 0.99
C VAL A 301 -1.12 5.20 0.80
N THR A 302 -1.95 5.61 1.74
CA THR A 302 -3.41 5.48 1.61
C THR A 302 -3.97 6.35 0.48
N LEU A 303 -3.46 7.58 0.30
CA LEU A 303 -3.84 8.42 -0.84
C LEU A 303 -3.34 7.84 -2.17
N PHE A 304 -2.09 7.37 -2.23
CA PHE A 304 -1.57 6.70 -3.43
C PHE A 304 -2.46 5.54 -3.84
N THR A 305 -2.81 4.69 -2.87
CA THR A 305 -3.68 3.53 -3.08
C THR A 305 -5.09 3.93 -3.50
N ALA A 306 -5.65 4.98 -2.89
CA ALA A 306 -6.97 5.50 -3.26
C ALA A 306 -7.00 6.01 -4.71
N HIS A 307 -6.00 6.81 -5.13
CA HIS A 307 -5.88 7.26 -6.52
C HIS A 307 -5.68 6.10 -7.49
N LEU A 308 -4.86 5.11 -7.13
CA LEU A 308 -4.61 3.92 -7.96
C LEU A 308 -5.91 3.13 -8.16
N LEU A 309 -6.63 2.79 -7.09
CA LEU A 309 -7.90 2.05 -7.16
C LEU A 309 -8.96 2.77 -8.00
N ARG A 310 -8.98 4.10 -8.02
CA ARG A 310 -9.88 4.90 -8.86
C ARG A 310 -9.60 4.78 -10.36
N ALA A 311 -8.43 4.24 -10.72
CA ALA A 311 -7.98 4.12 -12.12
C ALA A 311 -7.90 2.66 -12.61
N LEU A 312 -7.73 1.68 -11.72
CA LEU A 312 -7.55 0.29 -12.13
C LEU A 312 -8.86 -0.33 -12.67
N PRO A 313 -8.84 -0.96 -13.85
CA PRO A 313 -10.01 -1.63 -14.43
C PRO A 313 -10.40 -2.91 -13.67
N ASN A 314 -9.44 -3.57 -13.01
CA ASN A 314 -9.61 -4.78 -12.22
C ASN A 314 -9.45 -4.49 -10.71
N ALA A 315 -9.77 -3.27 -10.28
CA ALA A 315 -9.78 -2.91 -8.86
C ALA A 315 -10.72 -3.82 -8.06
N GLY A 316 -10.28 -4.27 -6.89
CA GLY A 316 -11.16 -4.84 -5.90
C GLY A 316 -12.16 -3.79 -5.37
N PRO A 317 -13.23 -4.23 -4.69
CA PRO A 317 -14.33 -3.33 -4.33
C PRO A 317 -14.01 -2.32 -3.22
N TYR A 318 -12.94 -2.50 -2.48
CA TYR A 318 -12.61 -1.71 -1.30
C TYR A 318 -11.16 -1.24 -1.30
N LEU A 319 -10.95 -0.08 -0.72
CA LEU A 319 -9.65 0.39 -0.23
C LEU A 319 -9.46 -0.09 1.21
N GLU A 320 -8.29 -0.58 1.56
CA GLU A 320 -7.90 -0.79 2.94
C GLU A 320 -7.82 0.55 3.67
N PHE A 321 -8.42 0.61 4.86
CA PHE A 321 -8.39 1.83 5.67
C PHE A 321 -8.08 1.49 7.13
N SER A 322 -6.88 1.84 7.59
CA SER A 322 -6.49 1.65 8.98
C SER A 322 -7.39 2.45 9.91
N ILE A 323 -7.92 1.76 10.92
CA ILE A 323 -8.77 2.38 11.96
C ILE A 323 -8.01 2.65 13.25
N GLU A 324 -6.68 2.55 13.20
CA GLU A 324 -5.85 2.77 14.38
C GLU A 324 -5.60 4.25 14.63
N GLY A 325 -5.76 4.62 15.91
CA GLY A 325 -5.54 5.97 16.37
C GLY A 325 -4.13 6.23 16.90
N GLU A 326 -4.01 7.31 17.67
CA GLU A 326 -2.75 7.75 18.28
C GLU A 326 -2.16 6.72 19.26
N ASP A 327 -3.01 5.91 19.89
CA ASP A 327 -2.61 4.84 20.82
C ASP A 327 -1.79 3.73 20.14
N TYR A 328 -1.98 3.53 18.84
CA TYR A 328 -1.27 2.53 18.06
C TYR A 328 -0.23 3.14 17.10
N TYR A 329 -0.61 4.23 16.41
CA TYR A 329 0.23 4.95 15.46
C TYR A 329 0.45 6.42 15.86
N PRO A 330 1.17 6.71 16.95
CA PRO A 330 1.40 8.09 17.42
C PRO A 330 2.13 8.96 16.38
N TRP A 331 2.90 8.35 15.48
CA TRP A 331 3.65 9.02 14.44
C TRP A 331 2.81 9.54 13.27
N GLN A 332 1.55 9.12 13.14
CA GLN A 332 0.63 9.58 12.07
C GLN A 332 0.06 10.98 12.34
N GLN A 333 0.23 11.52 13.53
CA GLN A 333 -0.35 12.79 13.91
C GLN A 333 0.35 13.96 13.22
N HIS A 334 -0.45 14.91 12.72
CA HIS A 334 0.04 16.15 12.12
C HIS A 334 0.99 15.97 10.91
N LEU A 335 0.80 14.92 10.13
CA LEU A 335 1.59 14.70 8.91
C LEU A 335 1.27 15.72 7.81
N PHE A 336 0.03 16.22 7.75
CA PHE A 336 -0.49 17.02 6.65
C PHE A 336 -1.09 18.34 7.11
N THR A 337 -1.27 19.28 6.17
CA THR A 337 -1.87 20.60 6.42
C THR A 337 -3.35 20.53 6.79
N HIS A 338 -4.04 19.47 6.41
CA HIS A 338 -5.41 19.13 6.81
C HIS A 338 -5.58 17.61 6.82
N ASP A 339 -6.65 17.10 7.40
CA ASP A 339 -6.95 15.67 7.43
C ASP A 339 -7.62 15.22 6.13
N PRO A 340 -6.93 14.39 5.29
CA PRO A 340 -7.49 13.87 4.05
C PRO A 340 -8.32 12.61 4.25
N TYR A 341 -8.40 12.07 5.47
CA TYR A 341 -8.87 10.71 5.77
C TYR A 341 -10.24 10.65 6.46
N GLN A 342 -11.14 11.53 6.06
CA GLN A 342 -12.50 11.53 6.61
C GLN A 342 -13.36 10.47 5.94
N ILE A 343 -13.84 9.50 6.74
CA ILE A 343 -14.76 8.47 6.28
C ILE A 343 -16.20 8.90 6.53
N LYS A 344 -16.99 8.85 5.48
CA LYS A 344 -18.43 9.09 5.54
C LYS A 344 -19.19 8.02 4.76
N ASP A 345 -20.18 7.43 5.40
CA ASP A 345 -21.01 6.37 4.81
C ASP A 345 -20.17 5.24 4.19
N GLY A 346 -19.06 4.83 4.87
CA GLY A 346 -18.16 3.79 4.43
C GLY A 346 -17.31 4.14 3.21
N HIS A 347 -17.11 5.43 2.94
CA HIS A 347 -16.33 5.90 1.78
C HIS A 347 -15.30 6.95 2.18
N LEU A 348 -14.14 6.86 1.54
CA LEU A 348 -13.15 7.94 1.43
C LEU A 348 -13.41 8.71 0.13
N ARG A 349 -13.27 10.03 0.16
CA ARG A 349 -13.35 10.84 -1.06
C ARG A 349 -11.95 11.10 -1.60
N VAL A 350 -11.72 10.75 -2.85
CA VAL A 350 -10.60 11.24 -3.64
C VAL A 350 -11.05 12.56 -4.27
N GLU A 351 -10.43 13.64 -3.86
CA GLU A 351 -10.82 15.00 -4.27
C GLU A 351 -10.36 15.33 -5.70
N ASP A 352 -11.10 16.23 -6.37
CA ASP A 352 -10.75 16.74 -7.71
C ASP A 352 -9.79 17.93 -7.58
N VAL A 353 -8.57 17.62 -7.13
CA VAL A 353 -7.50 18.61 -6.91
C VAL A 353 -6.19 18.09 -7.52
N PRO A 354 -5.29 18.98 -8.00
CA PRO A 354 -4.06 18.60 -8.68
C PRO A 354 -3.14 17.73 -7.80
N GLY A 355 -2.48 16.76 -8.42
CA GLY A 355 -1.53 15.86 -7.78
C GLY A 355 -2.22 14.90 -6.80
N TRP A 356 -1.63 14.72 -5.61
CA TRP A 356 -2.24 13.95 -4.52
C TRP A 356 -3.27 14.75 -3.72
N GLY A 357 -3.39 16.05 -3.96
CA GLY A 357 -4.34 16.92 -3.26
C GLY A 357 -3.97 17.27 -1.83
N ILE A 358 -2.74 17.04 -1.39
CA ILE A 358 -2.29 17.26 -0.03
C ILE A 358 -0.85 17.79 0.02
N GLU A 359 -0.54 18.52 1.10
CA GLU A 359 0.82 18.99 1.40
C GLU A 359 1.24 18.46 2.78
N PRO A 360 2.49 17.99 2.92
CA PRO A 360 3.06 17.72 4.23
C PRO A 360 3.05 18.95 5.13
N HIS A 361 2.80 18.77 6.43
CA HIS A 361 2.69 19.88 7.37
C HIS A 361 4.06 20.57 7.57
N PRO A 362 4.16 21.92 7.42
CA PRO A 362 5.42 22.63 7.54
C PRO A 362 6.16 22.42 8.88
N GLU A 363 5.42 22.35 9.99
CA GLU A 363 6.02 22.09 11.29
C GLU A 363 6.56 20.66 11.42
N TRP A 364 5.93 19.67 10.75
CA TRP A 364 6.45 18.33 10.70
C TRP A 364 7.74 18.28 9.90
N LEU A 365 7.78 18.93 8.72
CA LEU A 365 8.98 19.05 7.89
C LEU A 365 10.13 19.72 8.66
N ALA A 366 9.85 20.77 9.42
CA ALA A 366 10.86 21.51 10.19
C ALA A 366 11.52 20.67 11.32
N ARG A 367 10.84 19.62 11.80
CA ARG A 367 11.36 18.74 12.86
C ARG A 367 12.03 17.46 12.32
N SER A 368 11.86 17.19 11.03
CA SER A 368 12.39 16.00 10.38
C SER A 368 13.88 16.12 10.07
N THR A 369 14.55 14.99 9.84
CA THR A 369 15.89 14.95 9.29
C THR A 369 15.83 15.31 7.80
N TYR A 370 16.49 16.38 7.42
CA TYR A 370 16.54 16.88 6.05
C TYR A 370 17.80 16.42 5.33
N THR A 371 17.65 15.90 4.14
CA THR A 371 18.78 15.58 3.23
C THR A 371 18.42 16.00 1.81
N THR A 372 19.43 16.44 1.03
CA THR A 372 19.24 16.85 -0.36
C THR A 372 20.33 16.28 -1.26
N SER A 373 19.95 15.96 -2.48
CA SER A 373 20.84 15.64 -3.60
C SER A 373 20.45 16.48 -4.81
N THR A 374 21.42 17.10 -5.47
CA THR A 374 21.21 18.00 -6.60
C THR A 374 22.03 17.56 -7.80
N HIS A 375 21.48 17.79 -8.99
CA HIS A 375 22.25 17.68 -10.22
C HIS A 375 23.25 18.84 -10.26
N ASN A 376 24.54 18.51 -10.22
CA ASN A 376 25.59 19.51 -10.45
C ASN A 376 25.77 19.66 -11.97
N SER A 377 25.34 20.80 -12.50
CA SER A 377 25.52 21.19 -13.90
C SER A 377 27.01 21.44 -14.24
#